data_c6f27047203cdca4eda799ccd1c20af9
#
_entry.id   c6f27047203cdca4eda799ccd1c20af9
#
_cell.length_a   1.000
_cell.length_b   1.000
_cell.length_c   1.000
_cell.angle_alpha   90.00
_cell.angle_beta   90.00
_cell.angle_gamma   90.00
#
_symmetry.space_group_name_H-M   'P 1'
#
loop_
_entity.id
_entity.type
_entity.pdbx_description
1 polymer ?
#
loop_
_entity_poly.entity_id
_entity_poly.type
_entity_poly.pdbx_seq_one_letter_code
_entity_poly.pdbx_strand_id
1 'polypeptide(L)'
;KRVFIFATPAQPTLHDLRLTSQVYLADGLGFKGTTEEKCLYACYQMLMWITSRNNFTPLNVPSINYAPDMYNRDSFWSLMGVYDKDASEEIFDAWAATQDVRGAIGTIITPCMGSREVKGNDATLEFLWFALVNHRLYGTPIPMDKIKKAFNFCINEYDPDGDGICAAEFVLGQNDVVEYPDKTSDLAVNQGMFTVTLQVAKELGLPVSQKYVEKANQEYRAFYDKKRGYLIDNRKYPYSITFNSLLPEFVSWWLFDKPILTSEMVVKTLDKVPVKNGYSPLIFHEKDTFFTMENKPFSPNMFWDNGIYYNAGSWMREEVCGYVAGLKHGWKDAKKR
;
A
#
# COMPACT_ATOMS: atom_id res chain seq x y z
N LYS A 1 -4.70 7.94 -35.26
CA LYS A 1 -5.58 7.81 -34.07
C LYS A 1 -6.51 6.63 -34.32
N ARG A 2 -6.44 5.56 -33.55
CA ARG A 2 -7.44 4.50 -33.56
C ARG A 2 -8.47 4.85 -32.50
N VAL A 3 -9.73 4.98 -32.90
CA VAL A 3 -10.87 5.12 -31.99
C VAL A 3 -11.48 3.75 -31.84
N PHE A 4 -11.56 3.25 -30.62
CA PHE A 4 -12.24 2.02 -30.32
C PHE A 4 -13.68 2.36 -29.95
N ILE A 5 -14.64 1.85 -30.74
CA ILE A 5 -16.06 1.97 -30.46
C ILE A 5 -16.52 0.61 -29.92
N PHE A 6 -16.95 0.60 -28.67
CA PHE A 6 -17.53 -0.59 -28.06
C PHE A 6 -19.03 -0.59 -28.32
N ALA A 7 -19.52 -1.56 -29.08
CA ALA A 7 -20.93 -1.81 -29.22
C ALA A 7 -21.30 -3.08 -28.44
N THR A 8 -21.95 -2.93 -27.29
CA THR A 8 -22.52 -4.04 -26.54
C THR A 8 -24.04 -3.91 -26.45
N PRO A 9 -24.80 -5.00 -26.49
CA PRO A 9 -26.27 -4.97 -26.44
C PRO A 9 -26.81 -4.63 -25.02
N ALA A 10 -25.94 -4.59 -24.00
CA ALA A 10 -26.28 -4.21 -22.63
C ALA A 10 -25.31 -3.11 -22.16
N GLN A 11 -25.71 -2.32 -21.17
CA GLN A 11 -24.77 -1.38 -20.55
C GLN A 11 -23.63 -2.16 -19.89
N PRO A 12 -22.38 -2.06 -20.39
CA PRO A 12 -21.26 -2.79 -19.82
C PRO A 12 -20.97 -2.24 -18.43
N THR A 13 -20.61 -3.12 -17.53
CA THR A 13 -20.06 -2.69 -16.23
C THR A 13 -18.69 -2.05 -16.42
N LEU A 14 -18.23 -1.26 -15.48
CA LEU A 14 -16.87 -0.72 -15.49
C LEU A 14 -15.81 -1.85 -15.52
N HIS A 15 -16.13 -3.00 -14.91
CA HIS A 15 -15.32 -4.21 -14.96
C HIS A 15 -15.18 -4.74 -16.39
N ASP A 16 -16.31 -4.90 -17.09
CA ASP A 16 -16.30 -5.39 -18.48
C ASP A 16 -15.48 -4.48 -19.40
N LEU A 17 -15.58 -3.16 -19.21
CA LEU A 17 -14.82 -2.19 -19.99
C LEU A 17 -13.31 -2.29 -19.70
N ARG A 18 -12.91 -2.46 -18.44
CA ARG A 18 -11.50 -2.63 -18.06
C ARG A 18 -10.92 -3.92 -18.59
N LEU A 19 -11.59 -5.05 -18.38
CA LEU A 19 -11.18 -6.35 -18.89
C LEU A 19 -11.02 -6.33 -20.40
N THR A 20 -12.01 -5.80 -21.08
CA THR A 20 -12.00 -5.66 -22.54
C THR A 20 -10.83 -4.80 -23.01
N SER A 21 -10.57 -3.67 -22.34
CA SER A 21 -9.45 -2.79 -22.70
C SER A 21 -8.10 -3.48 -22.54
N GLN A 22 -7.90 -4.27 -21.48
CA GLN A 22 -6.66 -5.02 -21.24
C GLN A 22 -6.44 -6.11 -22.30
N VAL A 23 -7.49 -6.84 -22.65
CA VAL A 23 -7.44 -7.86 -23.72
C VAL A 23 -7.07 -7.21 -25.06
N TYR A 24 -7.70 -6.11 -25.42
CA TYR A 24 -7.40 -5.38 -26.65
C TYR A 24 -5.97 -4.83 -26.68
N LEU A 25 -5.46 -4.37 -25.55
CA LEU A 25 -4.07 -3.93 -25.45
C LEU A 25 -3.12 -5.09 -25.72
N ALA A 26 -3.33 -6.24 -25.10
CA ALA A 26 -2.50 -7.43 -25.30
C ALA A 26 -2.57 -7.93 -26.76
N ASP A 27 -3.76 -7.97 -27.36
CA ASP A 27 -3.94 -8.35 -28.76
C ASP A 27 -3.25 -7.36 -29.72
N GLY A 28 -3.38 -6.06 -29.43
CA GLY A 28 -2.70 -5.00 -30.20
C GLY A 28 -1.18 -5.08 -30.16
N LEU A 29 -0.62 -5.65 -29.10
CA LEU A 29 0.80 -5.93 -28.94
C LEU A 29 1.19 -7.33 -29.46
N GLY A 30 0.26 -8.09 -30.03
CA GLY A 30 0.50 -9.39 -30.62
C GLY A 30 0.62 -10.55 -29.61
N PHE A 31 0.27 -10.32 -28.34
CA PHE A 31 0.30 -11.37 -27.34
C PHE A 31 -0.86 -12.37 -27.53
N LYS A 32 -0.53 -13.65 -27.49
CA LYS A 32 -1.50 -14.74 -27.60
C LYS A 32 -1.57 -15.51 -26.28
N GLY A 33 -2.79 -15.68 -25.73
CA GLY A 33 -2.99 -16.38 -24.47
C GLY A 33 -4.45 -16.37 -24.05
N THR A 34 -4.74 -16.89 -22.89
CA THR A 34 -6.06 -16.80 -22.25
C THR A 34 -6.41 -15.35 -21.89
N THR A 35 -7.64 -15.09 -21.52
CA THR A 35 -8.06 -13.75 -21.06
C THR A 35 -7.25 -13.28 -19.86
N GLU A 36 -6.99 -14.15 -18.90
CA GLU A 36 -6.21 -13.87 -17.70
C GLU A 36 -4.76 -13.54 -18.03
N GLU A 37 -4.13 -14.32 -18.91
CA GLU A 37 -2.77 -14.08 -19.37
C GLU A 37 -2.64 -12.76 -20.13
N LYS A 38 -3.63 -12.43 -20.96
CA LYS A 38 -3.69 -11.14 -21.66
C LYS A 38 -3.82 -9.97 -20.70
N CYS A 39 -4.65 -10.10 -19.67
CA CYS A 39 -4.78 -9.07 -18.63
C CYS A 39 -3.48 -8.87 -17.86
N LEU A 40 -2.81 -9.94 -17.45
CA LEU A 40 -1.51 -9.88 -16.78
C LEU A 40 -0.45 -9.23 -17.68
N TYR A 41 -0.41 -9.61 -18.96
CA TYR A 41 0.51 -9.02 -19.91
C TYR A 41 0.26 -7.53 -20.12
N ALA A 42 -1.00 -7.12 -20.23
CA ALA A 42 -1.37 -5.71 -20.36
C ALA A 42 -0.97 -4.90 -19.11
N CYS A 43 -1.21 -5.44 -17.91
CA CYS A 43 -0.79 -4.81 -16.67
C CYS A 43 0.74 -4.65 -16.61
N TYR A 44 1.49 -5.68 -16.99
CA TYR A 44 2.95 -5.61 -17.05
C TYR A 44 3.42 -4.54 -18.03
N GLN A 45 2.84 -4.47 -19.23
CA GLN A 45 3.19 -3.45 -20.22
C GLN A 45 2.88 -2.04 -19.70
N MET A 46 1.76 -1.87 -19.00
CA MET A 46 1.43 -0.58 -18.38
C MET A 46 2.45 -0.19 -17.31
N LEU A 47 2.90 -1.12 -16.47
CA LEU A 47 3.97 -0.87 -15.49
C LEU A 47 5.27 -0.47 -16.18
N MET A 48 5.64 -1.15 -17.25
CA MET A 48 6.83 -0.79 -18.04
C MET A 48 6.73 0.61 -18.65
N TRP A 49 5.54 1.03 -19.08
CA TRP A 49 5.35 2.37 -19.66
C TRP A 49 5.42 3.50 -18.64
N ILE A 50 4.98 3.26 -17.42
CA ILE A 50 5.11 4.26 -16.34
C ILE A 50 6.51 4.26 -15.71
N THR A 51 7.34 3.24 -16.00
CA THR A 51 8.73 3.17 -15.60
C THR A 51 9.58 3.54 -16.80
N SER A 52 10.08 4.74 -16.84
CA SER A 52 10.91 5.20 -17.94
C SER A 52 12.36 5.41 -17.50
N ARG A 53 13.27 5.17 -18.42
CA ARG A 53 14.68 5.50 -18.28
C ARG A 53 15.02 6.59 -19.26
N ASN A 54 15.60 7.63 -18.77
CA ASN A 54 16.25 8.63 -19.60
C ASN A 54 17.67 8.87 -19.10
N ASN A 55 18.48 9.53 -19.91
CA ASN A 55 19.90 9.74 -19.60
C ASN A 55 20.15 10.65 -18.38
N PHE A 56 19.12 11.21 -17.78
CA PHE A 56 19.24 12.22 -16.73
C PHE A 56 18.58 11.83 -15.41
N THR A 57 17.43 11.18 -15.44
CA THR A 57 16.69 10.83 -14.23
C THR A 57 15.83 9.61 -14.50
N PRO A 58 15.98 8.52 -13.74
CA PRO A 58 15.02 7.43 -13.78
C PRO A 58 13.66 7.94 -13.30
N LEU A 59 12.61 7.59 -14.02
CA LEU A 59 11.25 8.00 -13.69
C LEU A 59 10.37 6.76 -13.53
N ASN A 60 9.72 6.66 -12.40
CA ASN A 60 8.58 5.79 -12.20
C ASN A 60 7.43 6.63 -11.65
N VAL A 61 6.47 6.94 -12.49
CA VAL A 61 5.33 7.78 -12.13
C VAL A 61 4.11 6.92 -11.80
N PRO A 62 3.24 7.32 -10.86
CA PRO A 62 2.08 6.53 -10.46
C PRO A 62 1.06 6.38 -11.59
N SER A 63 0.97 7.35 -12.47
CA SER A 63 0.20 7.29 -13.71
C SER A 63 0.58 8.44 -14.63
N ILE A 64 0.13 8.40 -15.88
CA ILE A 64 0.32 9.49 -16.84
C ILE A 64 -0.22 10.83 -16.32
N ASN A 65 -1.26 10.80 -15.50
CA ASN A 65 -1.88 12.00 -14.94
C ASN A 65 -1.02 12.70 -13.87
N TYR A 66 -0.10 11.97 -13.24
CA TYR A 66 0.81 12.48 -12.20
C TYR A 66 2.20 12.80 -12.74
N ALA A 67 2.44 12.58 -14.03
CA ALA A 67 3.71 12.98 -14.64
C ALA A 67 3.89 14.52 -14.56
N PRO A 68 5.09 15.02 -14.21
CA PRO A 68 6.34 14.27 -14.09
C PRO A 68 6.71 13.80 -12.67
N ASP A 69 5.81 13.89 -11.71
CA ASP A 69 6.10 13.58 -10.31
C ASP A 69 6.30 12.08 -10.08
N MET A 70 7.35 11.74 -9.36
CA MET A 70 7.61 10.39 -8.88
C MET A 70 7.27 10.30 -7.39
N TYR A 71 6.43 9.32 -7.03
CA TYR A 71 6.02 9.08 -5.65
C TYR A 71 6.72 7.83 -5.12
N ASN A 72 7.25 7.89 -3.90
CA ASN A 72 8.01 6.80 -3.30
C ASN A 72 7.20 5.50 -3.22
N ARG A 73 6.01 5.57 -2.64
CA ARG A 73 5.09 4.43 -2.51
C ARG A 73 4.82 3.76 -3.85
N ASP A 74 4.42 4.55 -4.84
CA ASP A 74 4.07 4.04 -6.16
C ASP A 74 5.28 3.42 -6.85
N SER A 75 6.46 4.01 -6.69
CA SER A 75 7.72 3.47 -7.19
C SER A 75 8.02 2.11 -6.57
N PHE A 76 7.92 1.98 -5.25
CA PHE A 76 8.17 0.73 -4.55
C PHE A 76 7.23 -0.38 -5.06
N TRP A 77 5.93 -0.15 -5.04
CA TRP A 77 4.95 -1.17 -5.43
C TRP A 77 5.01 -1.51 -6.92
N SER A 78 5.25 -0.54 -7.80
CA SER A 78 5.37 -0.76 -9.24
C SER A 78 6.58 -1.61 -9.57
N LEU A 79 7.73 -1.33 -8.96
CA LEU A 79 8.98 -2.05 -9.23
C LEU A 79 8.97 -3.49 -8.71
N MET A 80 8.13 -3.79 -7.71
CA MET A 80 7.90 -5.17 -7.30
C MET A 80 7.25 -6.02 -8.40
N GLY A 81 6.50 -5.40 -9.31
CA GLY A 81 5.89 -6.06 -10.47
C GLY A 81 6.74 -6.07 -11.74
N VAL A 82 7.72 -5.20 -11.85
CA VAL A 82 8.52 -5.03 -13.09
C VAL A 82 9.66 -6.04 -13.20
N TYR A 83 10.24 -6.46 -12.10
CA TYR A 83 11.39 -7.39 -12.04
C TYR A 83 12.59 -6.95 -12.91
N ASP A 84 12.86 -5.65 -12.96
CA ASP A 84 14.00 -5.06 -13.66
C ASP A 84 15.02 -4.55 -12.63
N LYS A 85 16.18 -5.22 -12.57
CA LYS A 85 17.25 -4.91 -11.61
C LYS A 85 17.73 -3.47 -11.76
N ASP A 86 18.11 -3.07 -12.96
CA ASP A 86 18.73 -1.78 -13.18
C ASP A 86 17.73 -0.64 -12.89
N ALA A 87 16.46 -0.80 -13.34
CA ALA A 87 15.42 0.18 -13.01
C ALA A 87 15.18 0.26 -11.49
N SER A 88 15.20 -0.87 -10.82
CA SER A 88 14.99 -0.92 -9.37
C SER A 88 16.13 -0.27 -8.60
N GLU A 89 17.38 -0.52 -9.00
CA GLU A 89 18.57 0.10 -8.39
C GLU A 89 18.61 1.61 -8.63
N GLU A 90 18.40 2.04 -9.87
CA GLU A 90 18.41 3.47 -10.24
C GLU A 90 17.33 4.28 -9.49
N ILE A 91 16.13 3.73 -9.38
CA ILE A 91 15.05 4.40 -8.68
C ILE A 91 15.26 4.36 -7.17
N PHE A 92 15.78 3.26 -6.62
CA PHE A 92 16.17 3.20 -5.22
C PHE A 92 17.23 4.26 -4.88
N ASP A 93 18.24 4.41 -5.73
CA ASP A 93 19.31 5.41 -5.55
C ASP A 93 18.75 6.84 -5.65
N ALA A 94 17.80 7.09 -6.55
CA ALA A 94 17.11 8.38 -6.63
C ALA A 94 16.40 8.70 -5.32
N TRP A 95 15.70 7.75 -4.72
CA TRP A 95 15.08 7.92 -3.40
C TRP A 95 16.11 8.07 -2.30
N ALA A 96 17.17 7.27 -2.31
CA ALA A 96 18.27 7.39 -1.35
C ALA A 96 18.96 8.76 -1.40
N ALA A 97 18.99 9.41 -2.56
CA ALA A 97 19.52 10.77 -2.71
C ALA A 97 18.64 11.85 -2.05
N THR A 98 17.36 11.57 -1.82
CA THR A 98 16.45 12.53 -1.16
C THR A 98 16.58 12.55 0.35
N GLN A 99 17.35 11.63 0.94
CA GLN A 99 17.49 11.53 2.40
C GLN A 99 17.99 12.81 3.04
N ASP A 100 17.21 13.37 3.95
CA ASP A 100 17.55 14.58 4.67
C ASP A 100 18.50 14.31 5.87
N VAL A 101 18.87 15.37 6.59
CA VAL A 101 19.79 15.29 7.74
C VAL A 101 19.22 14.49 8.90
N ARG A 102 17.89 14.39 9.04
CA ARG A 102 17.20 13.58 10.07
C ARG A 102 17.16 12.11 9.70
N GLY A 103 17.32 11.79 8.41
CA GLY A 103 17.19 10.44 7.86
C GLY A 103 15.88 10.19 7.12
N ALA A 104 14.98 11.18 7.06
CA ALA A 104 13.73 11.07 6.33
C ALA A 104 13.98 10.95 4.81
N ILE A 105 13.20 10.11 4.16
CA ILE A 105 13.19 9.96 2.70
C ILE A 105 12.08 10.83 2.11
N GLY A 106 12.36 11.46 0.98
CA GLY A 106 11.38 12.25 0.25
C GLY A 106 10.17 11.41 -0.18
N THR A 107 9.00 12.02 -0.12
CA THR A 107 7.76 11.39 -0.56
C THR A 107 7.56 11.55 -2.07
N ILE A 108 7.96 12.69 -2.58
CA ILE A 108 7.74 13.10 -3.98
C ILE A 108 9.06 13.65 -4.52
N ILE A 109 9.43 13.20 -5.72
CA ILE A 109 10.46 13.84 -6.54
C ILE A 109 9.79 14.48 -7.73
N THR A 110 9.90 15.82 -7.85
CA THR A 110 9.48 16.55 -9.03
C THR A 110 10.72 16.93 -9.84
N PRO A 111 10.87 16.48 -11.08
CA PRO A 111 12.01 16.84 -11.92
C PRO A 111 12.20 18.36 -11.97
N CYS A 112 13.46 18.79 -11.85
CA CYS A 112 13.84 20.23 -11.82
C CYS A 112 13.40 21.02 -10.58
N MET A 113 12.54 20.48 -9.71
CA MET A 113 12.10 21.16 -8.48
C MET A 113 12.65 20.49 -7.21
N GLY A 114 13.26 19.33 -7.34
CA GLY A 114 13.81 18.58 -6.20
C GLY A 114 12.80 17.66 -5.53
N SER A 115 13.15 17.23 -4.34
CA SER A 115 12.30 16.33 -3.54
C SER A 115 11.62 17.09 -2.40
N ARG A 116 10.47 16.57 -1.98
CA ARG A 116 9.77 17.03 -0.79
C ARG A 116 9.32 15.85 0.05
N GLU A 117 9.39 16.00 1.36
CA GLU A 117 8.74 15.12 2.31
C GLU A 117 7.31 15.60 2.54
N VAL A 118 6.37 14.67 2.59
CA VAL A 118 5.04 14.91 3.14
C VAL A 118 5.02 14.30 4.52
N LYS A 119 4.83 15.13 5.53
CA LYS A 119 4.88 14.72 6.94
C LYS A 119 3.88 13.58 7.21
N GLY A 120 4.34 12.56 7.92
CA GLY A 120 3.53 11.41 8.26
C GLY A 120 3.36 10.38 7.13
N ASN A 121 4.17 10.45 6.09
CA ASN A 121 4.13 9.53 4.99
C ASN A 121 4.95 8.26 5.24
N ASP A 122 4.60 7.18 4.55
CA ASP A 122 5.21 5.86 4.60
C ASP A 122 6.57 5.76 3.88
N ALA A 123 7.00 6.80 3.17
CA ALA A 123 8.17 6.77 2.30
C ALA A 123 9.44 6.23 2.99
N THR A 124 9.72 6.64 4.21
CA THR A 124 10.93 6.17 4.92
C THR A 124 10.80 4.72 5.38
N LEU A 125 9.61 4.26 5.75
CA LEU A 125 9.35 2.85 6.07
C LEU A 125 9.54 1.98 4.83
N GLU A 126 8.92 2.35 3.72
CA GLU A 126 8.99 1.61 2.46
C GLU A 126 10.39 1.64 1.84
N PHE A 127 11.19 2.68 2.08
CA PHE A 127 12.59 2.72 1.67
C PHE A 127 13.41 1.59 2.32
N LEU A 128 13.16 1.29 3.60
CA LEU A 128 13.80 0.15 4.27
C LEU A 128 13.35 -1.18 3.67
N TRP A 129 12.07 -1.32 3.34
CA TRP A 129 11.55 -2.51 2.68
C TRP A 129 12.15 -2.68 1.28
N PHE A 130 12.26 -1.57 0.55
CA PHE A 130 12.84 -1.55 -0.80
C PHE A 130 14.30 -2.01 -0.78
N ALA A 131 15.10 -1.54 0.19
CA ALA A 131 16.49 -2.00 0.35
C ALA A 131 16.58 -3.52 0.57
N LEU A 132 15.71 -4.08 1.44
CA LEU A 132 15.67 -5.52 1.70
C LEU A 132 15.26 -6.30 0.46
N VAL A 133 14.25 -5.83 -0.26
CA VAL A 133 13.75 -6.50 -1.47
C VAL A 133 14.80 -6.48 -2.58
N ASN A 134 15.43 -5.34 -2.86
CA ASN A 134 16.50 -5.26 -3.85
C ASN A 134 17.67 -6.17 -3.51
N HIS A 135 18.06 -6.22 -2.24
CA HIS A 135 19.10 -7.13 -1.79
C HIS A 135 18.73 -8.60 -2.04
N ARG A 136 17.51 -9.00 -1.70
CA ARG A 136 17.05 -10.40 -1.85
C ARG A 136 16.85 -10.80 -3.31
N LEU A 137 16.27 -9.92 -4.13
CA LEU A 137 15.98 -10.24 -5.53
C LEU A 137 17.20 -10.16 -6.44
N TYR A 138 18.05 -9.19 -6.20
CA TYR A 138 19.13 -8.83 -7.14
C TYR A 138 20.54 -8.91 -6.56
N GLY A 139 20.67 -9.13 -5.25
CA GLY A 139 21.97 -9.08 -4.56
C GLY A 139 22.54 -7.66 -4.44
N THR A 140 21.71 -6.63 -4.60
CA THR A 140 22.14 -5.23 -4.51
C THR A 140 22.77 -4.95 -3.14
N PRO A 141 23.94 -4.30 -3.08
CA PRO A 141 24.55 -3.91 -1.82
C PRO A 141 23.64 -2.97 -1.01
N ILE A 142 23.52 -3.23 0.27
CA ILE A 142 22.71 -2.40 1.17
C ILE A 142 23.52 -1.17 1.60
N PRO A 143 23.05 0.07 1.34
CA PRO A 143 23.73 1.30 1.78
C PRO A 143 23.51 1.54 3.28
N MET A 144 24.23 0.77 4.12
CA MET A 144 23.98 0.69 5.57
C MET A 144 23.97 2.03 6.29
N ASP A 145 24.75 3.03 5.87
CA ASP A 145 24.73 4.35 6.49
C ASP A 145 23.41 5.08 6.27
N LYS A 146 22.85 4.97 5.07
CA LYS A 146 21.54 5.53 4.75
C LYS A 146 20.42 4.76 5.45
N ILE A 147 20.51 3.44 5.49
CA ILE A 147 19.56 2.55 6.17
C ILE A 147 19.51 2.85 7.69
N LYS A 148 20.67 3.00 8.34
CA LYS A 148 20.73 3.36 9.77
C LYS A 148 20.08 4.72 10.04
N LYS A 149 20.32 5.72 9.20
CA LYS A 149 19.70 7.04 9.33
C LYS A 149 18.19 6.98 9.14
N ALA A 150 17.72 6.27 8.12
CA ALA A 150 16.30 6.09 7.85
C ALA A 150 15.61 5.36 9.03
N PHE A 151 16.22 4.31 9.54
CA PHE A 151 15.69 3.58 10.68
C PHE A 151 15.64 4.44 11.95
N ASN A 152 16.71 5.19 12.25
CA ASN A 152 16.71 6.12 13.39
C ASN A 152 15.60 7.17 13.26
N PHE A 153 15.37 7.69 12.05
CA PHE A 153 14.23 8.56 11.80
C PHE A 153 12.90 7.87 12.14
N CYS A 154 12.68 6.64 11.66
CA CYS A 154 11.46 5.90 11.95
C CYS A 154 11.25 5.72 13.47
N ILE A 155 12.28 5.38 14.22
CA ILE A 155 12.17 5.24 15.68
C ILE A 155 11.85 6.58 16.33
N ASN A 156 12.59 7.64 16.00
CA ASN A 156 12.41 8.94 16.61
C ASN A 156 11.06 9.59 16.34
N GLU A 157 10.48 9.33 15.14
CA GLU A 157 9.21 9.94 14.73
C GLU A 157 7.99 9.07 15.11
N TYR A 158 8.15 7.75 15.09
CA TYR A 158 7.00 6.84 15.21
C TYR A 158 6.94 6.08 16.54
N ASP A 159 8.04 6.01 17.28
CA ASP A 159 8.08 5.38 18.60
C ASP A 159 9.20 5.99 19.46
N PRO A 160 9.10 7.30 19.79
CA PRO A 160 10.15 8.03 20.45
C PRO A 160 10.45 7.55 21.88
N ASP A 161 9.53 6.89 22.53
CA ASP A 161 9.69 6.33 23.88
C ASP A 161 10.09 4.84 23.87
N GLY A 162 10.16 4.22 22.70
CA GLY A 162 10.63 2.85 22.50
C GLY A 162 9.69 1.81 23.09
N ASP A 163 8.42 2.12 23.18
CA ASP A 163 7.44 1.26 23.81
C ASP A 163 6.78 0.25 22.83
N GLY A 164 7.05 0.35 21.52
CA GLY A 164 6.53 -0.53 20.47
C GLY A 164 5.16 -0.11 19.95
N ILE A 165 4.63 1.00 20.43
CA ILE A 165 3.37 1.59 19.96
C ILE A 165 3.71 2.68 18.94
N CYS A 166 3.13 2.59 17.77
CA CYS A 166 3.30 3.62 16.75
C CYS A 166 2.56 4.89 17.18
N ALA A 167 3.30 5.86 17.69
CA ALA A 167 2.81 7.16 18.16
C ALA A 167 2.63 8.16 17.02
N ALA A 168 2.49 7.71 15.77
CA ALA A 168 2.34 8.59 14.64
C ALA A 168 1.09 9.46 14.78
N GLU A 169 1.26 10.76 14.98
CA GLU A 169 0.18 11.76 14.93
C GLU A 169 -0.35 11.94 13.50
N PHE A 170 0.18 11.19 12.54
CA PHE A 170 -0.10 11.30 11.13
C PHE A 170 -0.48 9.94 10.59
N VAL A 171 -1.31 9.96 9.59
CA VAL A 171 -1.58 8.79 8.79
C VAL A 171 -0.30 8.44 8.04
N LEU A 172 0.29 7.30 8.34
CA LEU A 172 1.36 6.77 7.54
C LEU A 172 0.76 6.31 6.20
N GLY A 173 0.76 7.21 5.27
CA GLY A 173 0.61 7.12 3.86
C GLY A 173 -0.39 6.21 3.20
N GLN A 174 -0.74 5.08 3.74
CA GLN A 174 -1.68 4.18 3.07
C GLN A 174 -3.11 4.70 3.09
N ASN A 175 -3.41 5.63 4.00
CA ASN A 175 -4.62 6.42 4.08
C ASN A 175 -4.28 7.91 3.97
N ASP A 176 -3.57 8.32 2.91
CA ASP A 176 -3.11 9.70 2.72
C ASP A 176 -4.25 10.70 2.56
N VAL A 177 -5.42 10.22 2.23
CA VAL A 177 -6.64 11.00 2.34
C VAL A 177 -7.39 10.52 3.56
N VAL A 178 -7.22 11.24 4.64
CA VAL A 178 -7.79 10.87 5.93
C VAL A 178 -9.28 11.08 5.95
N GLU A 179 -9.94 10.02 6.26
CA GLU A 179 -11.39 9.91 6.34
C GLU A 179 -11.92 10.05 7.78
N TYR A 180 -11.06 10.41 8.73
CA TYR A 180 -11.44 10.51 10.12
C TYR A 180 -11.57 11.97 10.59
N PRO A 181 -12.53 12.31 11.47
CA PRO A 181 -12.83 13.68 11.88
C PRO A 181 -11.65 14.44 12.45
N ASP A 182 -10.77 13.74 13.10
CA ASP A 182 -9.47 14.24 13.50
C ASP A 182 -8.39 13.41 12.78
N LYS A 183 -7.32 14.04 12.42
CA LYS A 183 -6.18 13.41 11.79
C LYS A 183 -5.30 12.66 12.78
N THR A 184 -5.85 12.24 13.91
CA THR A 184 -5.14 11.44 14.90
C THR A 184 -5.08 9.99 14.44
N SER A 185 -3.95 9.42 14.59
CA SER A 185 -3.45 8.29 13.80
C SER A 185 -3.31 7.00 14.58
N ASP A 186 -4.20 6.73 15.49
CA ASP A 186 -4.25 5.42 16.13
C ASP A 186 -4.87 4.39 15.16
N LEU A 187 -4.12 4.13 14.06
CA LEU A 187 -4.55 3.30 12.94
C LEU A 187 -3.85 1.94 12.94
N ALA A 188 -4.62 0.89 12.65
CA ALA A 188 -4.09 -0.46 12.53
C ALA A 188 -2.99 -0.57 11.46
N VAL A 189 -3.17 0.11 10.33
CA VAL A 189 -2.16 0.12 9.26
C VAL A 189 -0.86 0.77 9.71
N ASN A 190 -0.90 1.88 10.45
CA ASN A 190 0.29 2.54 10.96
C ASN A 190 1.08 1.62 11.90
N GLN A 191 0.39 1.04 12.88
CA GLN A 191 1.00 0.09 13.81
C GLN A 191 1.57 -1.12 13.06
N GLY A 192 0.82 -1.67 12.11
CA GLY A 192 1.26 -2.82 11.34
C GLY A 192 2.47 -2.52 10.44
N MET A 193 2.50 -1.38 9.75
CA MET A 193 3.64 -0.96 8.92
C MET A 193 4.89 -0.74 9.78
N PHE A 194 4.76 -0.07 10.92
CA PHE A 194 5.84 0.08 11.87
C PHE A 194 6.37 -1.28 12.35
N THR A 195 5.47 -2.19 12.70
CA THR A 195 5.79 -3.56 13.11
C THR A 195 6.60 -4.32 12.05
N VAL A 196 6.17 -4.29 10.79
CA VAL A 196 6.89 -4.89 9.67
C VAL A 196 8.26 -4.24 9.48
N THR A 197 8.34 -2.92 9.63
CA THR A 197 9.61 -2.19 9.51
C THR A 197 10.63 -2.59 10.57
N LEU A 198 10.20 -2.87 11.81
CA LEU A 198 11.09 -3.43 12.83
C LEU A 198 11.63 -4.80 12.45
N GLN A 199 10.81 -5.65 11.83
CA GLN A 199 11.24 -6.95 11.32
C GLN A 199 12.24 -6.80 10.17
N VAL A 200 11.97 -5.89 9.23
CA VAL A 200 12.88 -5.55 8.12
C VAL A 200 14.21 -5.03 8.66
N ALA A 201 14.16 -4.10 9.60
CA ALA A 201 15.36 -3.53 10.21
C ALA A 201 16.23 -4.62 10.87
N LYS A 202 15.60 -5.55 11.59
CA LYS A 202 16.29 -6.69 12.18
C LYS A 202 16.93 -7.59 11.11
N GLU A 203 16.24 -7.87 10.01
CA GLU A 203 16.76 -8.67 8.90
C GLU A 203 17.94 -7.97 8.20
N LEU A 204 17.91 -6.65 8.12
CA LEU A 204 19.00 -5.81 7.62
C LEU A 204 20.20 -5.71 8.59
N GLY A 205 20.13 -6.37 9.74
CA GLY A 205 21.22 -6.40 10.73
C GLY A 205 21.27 -5.19 11.65
N LEU A 206 20.18 -4.41 11.74
CA LEU A 206 20.09 -3.31 12.70
C LEU A 206 19.80 -3.82 14.12
N PRO A 207 20.15 -3.05 15.17
CA PRO A 207 20.07 -3.50 16.57
C PRO A 207 18.63 -3.49 17.11
N VAL A 208 17.75 -4.29 16.50
CA VAL A 208 16.36 -4.45 16.91
C VAL A 208 16.21 -5.73 17.73
N SER A 209 15.78 -5.62 18.98
CA SER A 209 15.57 -6.79 19.84
C SER A 209 14.31 -7.57 19.46
N GLN A 210 14.34 -8.89 19.63
CA GLN A 210 13.15 -9.71 19.41
C GLN A 210 11.98 -9.32 20.33
N LYS A 211 12.29 -8.90 21.56
CA LYS A 211 11.27 -8.43 22.52
C LYS A 211 10.54 -7.19 21.99
N TYR A 212 11.27 -6.28 21.36
CA TYR A 212 10.69 -5.07 20.77
C TYR A 212 9.78 -5.39 19.59
N VAL A 213 10.22 -6.26 18.68
CA VAL A 213 9.38 -6.74 17.57
C VAL A 213 8.12 -7.41 18.08
N GLU A 214 8.23 -8.28 19.10
CA GLU A 214 7.06 -8.99 19.64
C GLU A 214 6.08 -8.05 20.33
N LYS A 215 6.56 -7.01 20.99
CA LYS A 215 5.68 -5.99 21.56
C LYS A 215 4.90 -5.24 20.49
N ALA A 216 5.57 -4.80 19.42
CA ALA A 216 4.90 -4.17 18.29
C ALA A 216 3.89 -5.11 17.59
N ASN A 217 4.23 -6.42 17.47
CA ASN A 217 3.28 -7.43 16.99
C ASN A 217 2.03 -7.52 17.87
N GLN A 218 2.20 -7.50 19.19
CA GLN A 218 1.07 -7.55 20.14
C GLN A 218 0.18 -6.33 20.01
N GLU A 219 0.77 -5.14 19.85
CA GLU A 219 0.04 -3.90 19.64
C GLU A 219 -0.75 -3.89 18.31
N TYR A 220 -0.18 -4.44 17.24
CA TYR A 220 -0.94 -4.59 15.99
C TYR A 220 -2.11 -5.57 16.16
N ARG A 221 -1.90 -6.72 16.84
CA ARG A 221 -2.99 -7.67 17.18
C ARG A 221 -4.06 -7.05 18.07
N ALA A 222 -3.72 -6.05 18.90
CA ALA A 222 -4.65 -5.39 19.79
C ALA A 222 -5.69 -4.52 19.08
N PHE A 223 -5.54 -4.28 17.78
CA PHE A 223 -6.61 -3.71 16.95
C PHE A 223 -7.75 -4.68 16.64
N TYR A 224 -7.59 -5.98 16.94
CA TYR A 224 -8.68 -6.92 16.79
C TYR A 224 -9.70 -6.78 17.94
N ASP A 225 -10.87 -6.25 17.61
CA ASP A 225 -11.98 -6.15 18.57
C ASP A 225 -12.72 -7.50 18.64
N LYS A 226 -12.52 -8.23 19.74
CA LYS A 226 -13.17 -9.54 19.97
C LYS A 226 -14.68 -9.47 20.02
N LYS A 227 -15.24 -8.35 20.48
CA LYS A 227 -16.69 -8.17 20.60
C LYS A 227 -17.32 -7.93 19.23
N ARG A 228 -16.65 -7.17 18.37
CA ARG A 228 -17.08 -6.89 16.99
C ARG A 228 -16.73 -8.03 16.05
N GLY A 229 -15.65 -8.76 16.33
CA GLY A 229 -15.16 -9.87 15.53
C GLY A 229 -14.42 -9.44 14.26
N TYR A 230 -13.74 -8.30 14.29
CA TYR A 230 -12.90 -7.83 13.18
C TYR A 230 -11.77 -6.92 13.66
N LEU A 231 -10.78 -6.73 12.79
CA LEU A 231 -9.69 -5.77 12.95
C LEU A 231 -10.25 -4.37 12.70
N ILE A 232 -10.32 -3.55 13.74
CA ILE A 232 -10.76 -2.16 13.62
C ILE A 232 -9.66 -1.34 12.96
N ASP A 233 -10.04 -0.42 12.11
CA ASP A 233 -9.07 0.45 11.45
C ASP A 233 -8.51 1.53 12.38
N ASN A 234 -9.37 2.08 13.25
CA ASN A 234 -9.03 3.17 14.13
C ASN A 234 -9.65 2.94 15.53
N ARG A 235 -8.84 3.02 16.59
CA ARG A 235 -9.32 2.80 17.97
C ARG A 235 -10.31 3.86 18.42
N LYS A 236 -10.19 5.08 17.93
CA LYS A 236 -11.13 6.15 18.25
C LYS A 236 -12.47 5.99 17.51
N TYR A 237 -12.43 5.37 16.33
CA TYR A 237 -13.59 5.11 15.48
C TYR A 237 -13.72 3.61 15.18
N PRO A 238 -14.01 2.78 16.18
CA PRO A 238 -13.84 1.33 16.11
C PRO A 238 -14.90 0.60 15.26
N TYR A 239 -15.70 1.31 14.52
CA TYR A 239 -16.71 0.77 13.60
C TYR A 239 -16.26 0.74 12.14
N SER A 240 -14.97 1.04 11.89
CA SER A 240 -14.40 1.03 10.55
C SER A 240 -13.57 -0.22 10.29
N ILE A 241 -13.72 -0.78 9.10
CA ILE A 241 -12.91 -1.85 8.55
C ILE A 241 -12.28 -1.33 7.26
N THR A 242 -10.99 -1.56 7.08
CA THR A 242 -10.30 -1.23 5.83
C THR A 242 -9.35 -2.35 5.42
N PHE A 243 -9.20 -2.56 4.11
CA PHE A 243 -8.19 -3.47 3.58
C PHE A 243 -6.77 -3.03 3.90
N ASN A 244 -6.52 -1.74 4.07
CA ASN A 244 -5.22 -1.23 4.49
C ASN A 244 -4.77 -1.80 5.82
N SER A 245 -5.70 -2.09 6.72
CA SER A 245 -5.39 -2.73 8.00
C SER A 245 -4.79 -4.14 7.85
N LEU A 246 -4.96 -4.79 6.69
CA LEU A 246 -4.40 -6.10 6.36
C LEU A 246 -3.14 -6.02 5.47
N LEU A 247 -2.79 -4.86 4.95
CA LEU A 247 -1.59 -4.67 4.13
C LEU A 247 -0.31 -5.07 4.87
N PRO A 248 -0.09 -4.72 6.14
CA PRO A 248 1.08 -5.17 6.89
C PRO A 248 1.15 -6.71 7.05
N GLU A 249 0.00 -7.36 7.19
CA GLU A 249 -0.07 -8.82 7.26
C GLU A 249 0.36 -9.45 5.93
N PHE A 250 -0.11 -8.91 4.81
CA PHE A 250 0.35 -9.31 3.48
C PHE A 250 1.86 -9.13 3.33
N VAL A 251 2.42 -7.97 3.73
CA VAL A 251 3.85 -7.69 3.61
C VAL A 251 4.68 -8.62 4.49
N SER A 252 4.20 -8.96 5.69
CA SER A 252 4.85 -9.93 6.56
C SER A 252 4.92 -11.33 5.94
N TRP A 253 3.84 -11.79 5.32
CA TRP A 253 3.83 -13.04 4.57
C TRP A 253 4.76 -13.00 3.37
N TRP A 254 4.74 -11.91 2.63
CA TRP A 254 5.56 -11.75 1.43
C TRP A 254 7.05 -11.72 1.76
N LEU A 255 7.45 -10.91 2.76
CA LEU A 255 8.87 -10.73 3.09
C LEU A 255 9.43 -11.85 3.98
N PHE A 256 8.63 -12.43 4.85
CA PHE A 256 9.13 -13.33 5.91
C PHE A 256 8.46 -14.71 5.93
N ASP A 257 7.45 -14.94 5.12
CA ASP A 257 6.58 -16.13 5.13
C ASP A 257 6.04 -16.44 6.55
N LYS A 258 5.68 -15.38 7.27
CA LYS A 258 5.22 -15.45 8.66
C LYS A 258 4.03 -14.52 8.90
N PRO A 259 3.01 -15.02 9.63
CA PRO A 259 1.90 -14.21 10.07
C PRO A 259 2.28 -13.31 11.27
N ILE A 260 1.69 -12.12 11.32
CA ILE A 260 1.60 -11.32 12.54
C ILE A 260 0.26 -11.57 13.21
N LEU A 261 -0.82 -11.53 12.43
CA LEU A 261 -2.18 -11.78 12.91
C LEU A 261 -2.49 -13.27 12.99
N THR A 262 -3.52 -13.66 13.75
CA THR A 262 -4.02 -15.03 13.72
C THR A 262 -4.98 -15.24 12.56
N SER A 263 -5.17 -16.51 12.13
CA SER A 263 -6.14 -16.84 11.09
C SER A 263 -7.56 -16.40 11.45
N GLU A 264 -7.92 -16.50 12.73
CA GLU A 264 -9.23 -16.02 13.21
C GLU A 264 -9.39 -14.51 12.96
N MET A 265 -8.38 -13.72 13.31
CA MET A 265 -8.42 -12.26 13.13
C MET A 265 -8.62 -11.88 11.67
N VAL A 266 -7.83 -12.47 10.77
CA VAL A 266 -7.87 -12.15 9.33
C VAL A 266 -9.18 -12.63 8.71
N VAL A 267 -9.55 -13.89 8.92
CA VAL A 267 -10.75 -14.49 8.30
C VAL A 267 -12.01 -13.78 8.75
N LYS A 268 -12.17 -13.57 10.06
CA LYS A 268 -13.36 -12.86 10.56
C LYS A 268 -13.45 -11.41 10.09
N THR A 269 -12.32 -10.73 9.94
CA THR A 269 -12.31 -9.38 9.36
C THR A 269 -12.80 -9.40 7.92
N LEU A 270 -12.26 -10.30 7.10
CA LEU A 270 -12.65 -10.40 5.69
C LEU A 270 -14.10 -10.86 5.50
N ASP A 271 -14.63 -11.71 6.38
CA ASP A 271 -16.04 -12.13 6.35
C ASP A 271 -17.02 -10.97 6.61
N LYS A 272 -16.55 -9.89 7.23
CA LYS A 272 -17.35 -8.68 7.47
C LYS A 272 -17.35 -7.70 6.31
N VAL A 273 -16.37 -7.76 5.43
CA VAL A 273 -16.27 -6.84 4.30
C VAL A 273 -17.32 -7.20 3.24
N PRO A 274 -18.24 -6.27 2.92
CA PRO A 274 -19.26 -6.53 1.90
C PRO A 274 -18.65 -6.64 0.51
N VAL A 275 -19.31 -7.39 -0.35
CA VAL A 275 -19.02 -7.43 -1.78
C VAL A 275 -20.25 -6.97 -2.53
N LYS A 276 -20.07 -6.00 -3.39
CA LYS A 276 -21.10 -5.50 -4.28
C LYS A 276 -20.56 -5.47 -5.71
N ASN A 277 -21.24 -6.18 -6.60
CA ASN A 277 -20.83 -6.28 -8.02
C ASN A 277 -19.40 -6.78 -8.23
N GLY A 278 -18.94 -7.71 -7.39
CA GLY A 278 -17.57 -8.25 -7.48
C GLY A 278 -16.46 -7.36 -6.88
N TYR A 279 -16.82 -6.26 -6.24
CA TYR A 279 -15.87 -5.34 -5.61
C TYR A 279 -16.13 -5.20 -4.11
N SER A 280 -15.07 -4.97 -3.36
CA SER A 280 -15.15 -4.62 -1.94
C SER A 280 -14.75 -3.17 -1.74
N PRO A 281 -15.42 -2.43 -0.86
CA PRO A 281 -15.01 -1.07 -0.52
C PRO A 281 -13.67 -1.09 0.23
N LEU A 282 -12.81 -0.10 -0.03
CA LEU A 282 -11.57 0.06 0.72
C LEU A 282 -11.85 0.26 2.21
N ILE A 283 -12.76 1.18 2.52
CA ILE A 283 -13.23 1.44 3.87
C ILE A 283 -14.71 1.09 3.95
N PHE A 284 -15.07 0.32 4.95
CA PHE A 284 -16.45 -0.07 5.26
C PHE A 284 -16.81 0.27 6.70
N HIS A 285 -17.99 0.82 6.90
CA HIS A 285 -18.48 1.19 8.22
C HIS A 285 -19.67 0.35 8.62
N GLU A 286 -19.61 -0.19 9.84
CA GLU A 286 -20.63 -1.10 10.38
C GLU A 286 -22.04 -0.50 10.38
N LYS A 287 -22.15 0.82 10.49
CA LYS A 287 -23.44 1.52 10.64
C LYS A 287 -23.77 2.50 9.52
N ASP A 288 -22.98 2.56 8.50
CA ASP A 288 -23.15 3.53 7.38
C ASP A 288 -23.33 5.00 7.83
N THR A 289 -22.84 5.31 9.03
CA THR A 289 -23.08 6.62 9.68
C THR A 289 -21.88 7.54 9.62
N PHE A 290 -20.73 6.99 9.30
CA PHE A 290 -19.50 7.75 9.47
C PHE A 290 -19.24 8.73 8.33
N PHE A 291 -19.57 8.35 7.11
CA PHE A 291 -19.37 9.15 5.90
C PHE A 291 -20.67 9.69 5.33
N THR A 292 -21.67 9.96 6.16
CA THR A 292 -22.80 10.72 5.68
C THR A 292 -22.39 12.18 5.51
N MET A 293 -22.89 12.82 4.48
CA MET A 293 -22.69 14.26 4.25
C MET A 293 -23.06 15.12 5.45
N GLU A 294 -23.94 14.62 6.31
CA GLU A 294 -24.36 15.26 7.54
C GLU A 294 -23.26 15.31 8.61
N ASN A 295 -22.43 14.30 8.66
CA ASN A 295 -21.35 14.25 9.65
C ASN A 295 -20.12 15.07 9.23
N LYS A 296 -20.03 15.52 7.98
CA LYS A 296 -18.97 16.35 7.42
C LYS A 296 -17.66 16.31 8.20
N PRO A 297 -17.17 15.17 8.58
CA PRO A 297 -16.01 15.16 9.45
C PRO A 297 -14.75 15.53 8.69
N PHE A 298 -14.84 15.60 7.36
CA PHE A 298 -13.66 15.54 6.52
C PHE A 298 -13.45 16.79 5.74
N SER A 299 -12.35 16.79 5.07
CA SER A 299 -11.90 17.80 4.16
C SER A 299 -13.05 18.36 3.33
N PRO A 300 -13.12 19.65 3.07
CA PRO A 300 -14.04 20.25 2.09
C PRO A 300 -13.76 19.76 0.66
N ASN A 301 -12.84 18.83 0.46
CA ASN A 301 -12.55 18.22 -0.82
C ASN A 301 -13.68 17.31 -1.26
N MET A 302 -14.07 17.46 -2.51
CA MET A 302 -15.21 16.83 -3.15
C MET A 302 -15.08 15.30 -3.41
N PHE A 303 -14.15 14.63 -2.77
CA PHE A 303 -13.88 13.20 -2.96
C PHE A 303 -14.57 12.29 -1.94
N TRP A 304 -15.56 12.82 -1.21
CA TRP A 304 -16.06 12.22 0.01
C TRP A 304 -17.48 11.69 -0.07
N ASP A 305 -18.03 11.60 -1.25
CA ASP A 305 -19.32 10.95 -1.44
C ASP A 305 -19.20 9.43 -1.28
N ASN A 306 -20.20 8.81 -0.67
CA ASN A 306 -20.28 7.36 -0.51
C ASN A 306 -20.06 6.64 -1.84
N GLY A 307 -19.07 5.74 -1.87
CA GLY A 307 -18.70 4.99 -3.06
C GLY A 307 -17.67 5.66 -3.95
N ILE A 308 -17.13 6.82 -3.54
CA ILE A 308 -16.13 7.57 -4.29
C ILE A 308 -14.81 7.62 -3.52
N TYR A 309 -13.71 7.41 -4.22
CA TYR A 309 -12.34 7.46 -3.72
C TYR A 309 -12.16 6.53 -2.51
N TYR A 310 -11.56 6.95 -1.38
CA TYR A 310 -11.37 6.12 -0.20
C TYR A 310 -12.67 5.76 0.52
N ASN A 311 -13.72 6.56 0.37
CA ASN A 311 -14.98 6.32 1.03
C ASN A 311 -15.83 5.31 0.24
N ALA A 312 -15.69 4.05 0.58
CA ALA A 312 -16.34 2.91 -0.07
C ALA A 312 -15.98 2.73 -1.57
N GLY A 313 -14.97 3.42 -2.08
CA GLY A 313 -14.36 3.12 -3.38
C GLY A 313 -13.55 1.82 -3.30
N SER A 314 -13.47 1.08 -4.39
CA SER A 314 -12.65 -0.13 -4.49
C SER A 314 -11.23 0.21 -4.96
N TRP A 315 -10.23 -0.29 -4.25
CA TRP A 315 -8.82 -0.08 -4.55
C TRP A 315 -8.12 -1.42 -4.73
N MET A 316 -7.72 -1.69 -5.94
CA MET A 316 -7.24 -3.02 -6.34
C MET A 316 -6.01 -3.47 -5.54
N ARG A 317 -5.04 -2.59 -5.29
CA ARG A 317 -3.82 -2.95 -4.55
C ARG A 317 -4.17 -3.46 -3.15
N GLU A 318 -4.93 -2.70 -2.41
CA GLU A 318 -5.33 -2.98 -1.04
C GLU A 318 -6.23 -4.21 -0.96
N GLU A 319 -7.15 -4.30 -1.90
CA GLU A 319 -8.06 -5.45 -2.01
C GLU A 319 -7.28 -6.74 -2.28
N VAL A 320 -6.33 -6.73 -3.23
CA VAL A 320 -5.48 -7.88 -3.53
C VAL A 320 -4.61 -8.25 -2.32
N CYS A 321 -4.01 -7.29 -1.64
CA CYS A 321 -3.23 -7.55 -0.42
C CYS A 321 -4.08 -8.24 0.66
N GLY A 322 -5.31 -7.76 0.89
CA GLY A 322 -6.24 -8.36 1.83
C GLY A 322 -6.64 -9.79 1.42
N TYR A 323 -6.89 -10.03 0.15
CA TYR A 323 -7.24 -11.36 -0.35
C TYR A 323 -6.07 -12.34 -0.25
N VAL A 324 -4.86 -11.93 -0.58
CA VAL A 324 -3.67 -12.78 -0.44
C VAL A 324 -3.42 -13.10 1.03
N ALA A 325 -3.54 -12.13 1.93
CA ALA A 325 -3.49 -12.39 3.37
C ALA A 325 -4.57 -13.41 3.77
N GLY A 326 -5.80 -13.26 3.29
CA GLY A 326 -6.89 -14.20 3.51
C GLY A 326 -6.58 -15.61 3.01
N LEU A 327 -6.02 -15.75 1.81
CA LEU A 327 -5.59 -17.05 1.25
C LEU A 327 -4.55 -17.71 2.14
N LYS A 328 -3.55 -16.99 2.60
CA LYS A 328 -2.50 -17.48 3.51
C LYS A 328 -3.07 -17.96 4.85
N HIS A 329 -4.16 -17.37 5.30
CA HIS A 329 -4.88 -17.74 6.51
C HIS A 329 -6.00 -18.77 6.31
N GLY A 330 -6.17 -19.29 5.08
CA GLY A 330 -7.17 -20.32 4.77
C GLY A 330 -8.59 -19.78 4.58
N TRP A 331 -8.75 -18.51 4.25
CA TRP A 331 -10.06 -17.93 3.96
C TRP A 331 -10.68 -18.53 2.70
N LYS A 332 -11.83 -19.18 2.87
CA LYS A 332 -12.43 -20.03 1.80
C LYS A 332 -12.99 -19.22 0.64
N ASP A 333 -13.42 -17.99 0.88
CA ASP A 333 -14.07 -17.15 -0.13
C ASP A 333 -13.08 -16.36 -1.00
N ALA A 334 -11.80 -16.35 -0.66
CA ALA A 334 -10.77 -15.66 -1.43
C ALA A 334 -10.68 -16.11 -2.90
N LYS A 335 -11.01 -17.37 -3.19
CA LYS A 335 -11.01 -17.89 -4.56
C LYS A 335 -12.26 -17.58 -5.36
N LYS A 336 -13.30 -17.04 -4.72
CA LYS A 336 -14.58 -16.71 -5.36
C LYS A 336 -14.69 -15.24 -5.73
N ARG A 337 -13.74 -14.46 -5.26
CA ARG A 337 -13.65 -13.01 -5.42
C ARG A 337 -12.44 -12.65 -6.28
#